data_a30707f85ab2f3af6054816ff39b41ac
#
_entry.id   a30707f85ab2f3af6054816ff39b41ac
#
_cell.length_a   1.000
_cell.length_b   1.000
_cell.length_c   1.000
_cell.angle_alpha   90.00
_cell.angle_beta   90.00
_cell.angle_gamma   90.00
#
_symmetry.space_group_name_H-M   'P 1'
#
loop_
_entity.id
_entity.type
_entity.pdbx_description
1 polymer ?
#
loop_
_entity_poly.entity_id
_entity_poly.type
_entity_poly.pdbx_seq_one_letter_code
_entity_poly.pdbx_strand_id
1 'polypeptide(L)'
;AASDVYKRQEKIRADIFRAVSHDLRTPLTTIYGSSSALLDPDNDFTKEQRTKMLQDIQQDAQWLFRMVENLLSITKLDSGKVKIIKTPTVLDELIDSVILKFHKRYPDQEVEIDIPDEFVVIPMDAILIQQVLINILENAVQHAKGMVHLGLKVFLVADKAVFEVQDDGCGIPEEKLKSVFYGSHEAYEVSSDCKRSNAGIGLAVCATIIKAHGGKIKAENKKNGGALFRFYLDMEEKEQA
;
A
#
# COMPACT_ATOMS: atom_id res chain seq x y z
N ALA A 1 7.64 -32.09 -0.32
CA ALA A 1 6.71 -31.16 -0.98
C ALA A 1 5.84 -30.37 0.02
N ALA A 2 4.98 -30.99 0.86
CA ALA A 2 4.15 -30.26 1.84
C ALA A 2 4.99 -29.61 2.95
N SER A 3 6.01 -30.31 3.47
CA SER A 3 6.94 -29.81 4.50
C SER A 3 7.74 -28.58 4.03
N ASP A 4 8.09 -28.52 2.74
CA ASP A 4 8.88 -27.40 2.19
C ASP A 4 8.03 -26.16 1.99
N VAL A 5 6.74 -26.31 1.66
CA VAL A 5 5.77 -25.22 1.56
C VAL A 5 5.53 -24.62 2.97
N TYR A 6 5.35 -25.47 3.99
CA TYR A 6 5.18 -25.00 5.38
C TYR A 6 6.41 -24.27 5.90
N LYS A 7 7.63 -24.82 5.70
CA LYS A 7 8.88 -24.17 6.10
C LYS A 7 9.10 -22.85 5.40
N ARG A 8 8.71 -22.75 4.13
CA ARG A 8 8.80 -21.50 3.36
C ARG A 8 7.81 -20.46 3.87
N GLN A 9 6.60 -20.87 4.25
CA GLN A 9 5.59 -19.98 4.85
C GLN A 9 6.01 -19.48 6.23
N GLU A 10 6.56 -20.34 7.11
CA GLU A 10 7.08 -19.93 8.41
C GLU A 10 8.28 -18.98 8.29
N LYS A 11 9.17 -19.22 7.33
CA LYS A 11 10.30 -18.33 7.06
C LYS A 11 9.83 -16.95 6.60
N ILE A 12 8.88 -16.89 5.66
CA ILE A 12 8.29 -15.62 5.19
C ILE A 12 7.64 -14.87 6.36
N ARG A 13 6.89 -15.55 7.24
CA ARG A 13 6.33 -14.94 8.45
C ARG A 13 7.40 -14.35 9.37
N ALA A 14 8.42 -15.14 9.68
CA ALA A 14 9.52 -14.69 10.55
C ALA A 14 10.27 -13.49 9.96
N ASP A 15 10.47 -13.49 8.65
CA ASP A 15 11.14 -12.41 7.93
C ASP A 15 10.27 -11.14 7.90
N ILE A 16 8.95 -11.25 7.69
CA ILE A 16 8.01 -10.14 7.79
C ILE A 16 8.01 -9.55 9.22
N PHE A 17 7.92 -10.37 10.27
CA PHE A 17 7.95 -9.88 11.64
C PHE A 17 9.27 -9.19 12.02
N ARG A 18 10.39 -9.66 11.50
CA ARG A 18 11.69 -9.03 11.72
C ARG A 18 11.79 -7.67 11.03
N ALA A 19 11.35 -7.59 9.77
CA ALA A 19 11.28 -6.34 9.02
C ALA A 19 10.37 -5.32 9.70
N VAL A 20 9.17 -5.74 10.07
CA VAL A 20 8.21 -4.93 10.81
C VAL A 20 8.81 -4.38 12.10
N SER A 21 9.45 -5.23 12.90
CA SER A 21 10.05 -4.82 14.17
C SER A 21 11.16 -3.79 13.99
N HIS A 22 11.96 -3.93 12.95
CA HIS A 22 12.99 -2.94 12.60
C HIS A 22 12.37 -1.61 12.19
N ASP A 23 11.37 -1.65 11.31
CA ASP A 23 10.76 -0.46 10.74
C ASP A 23 9.87 0.30 11.73
N LEU A 24 9.27 -0.40 12.70
CA LEU A 24 8.58 0.24 13.83
C LEU A 24 9.53 0.96 14.76
N ARG A 25 10.76 0.48 14.92
CA ARG A 25 11.74 1.06 15.85
C ARG A 25 12.16 2.48 15.44
N THR A 26 12.38 2.71 14.16
CA THR A 26 12.86 4.02 13.64
C THR A 26 11.90 5.15 13.97
N PRO A 27 10.62 5.13 13.58
CA PRO A 27 9.67 6.19 13.92
C PRO A 27 9.42 6.30 15.42
N LEU A 28 9.39 5.18 16.15
CA LEU A 28 9.28 5.21 17.61
C LEU A 28 10.46 5.94 18.25
N THR A 29 11.68 5.71 17.77
CA THR A 29 12.87 6.43 18.27
C THR A 29 12.81 7.92 17.97
N THR A 30 12.32 8.32 16.78
CA THR A 30 12.15 9.72 16.42
C THR A 30 11.08 10.38 17.30
N ILE A 31 9.92 9.74 17.48
CA ILE A 31 8.84 10.23 18.34
C ILE A 31 9.35 10.41 19.76
N TYR A 32 10.00 9.38 20.31
CA TYR A 32 10.54 9.42 21.67
C TYR A 32 11.61 10.51 21.82
N GLY A 33 12.58 10.57 20.92
CA GLY A 33 13.67 11.55 20.97
C GLY A 33 13.16 12.98 20.84
N SER A 34 12.28 13.25 19.87
CA SER A 34 11.67 14.57 19.67
C SER A 34 10.79 14.99 20.86
N SER A 35 10.01 14.05 21.41
CA SER A 35 9.18 14.32 22.59
C SER A 35 10.04 14.60 23.82
N SER A 36 11.10 13.82 24.06
CA SER A 36 12.02 14.02 25.18
C SER A 36 12.74 15.36 25.09
N ALA A 37 13.21 15.72 23.88
CA ALA A 37 13.85 17.01 23.66
C ALA A 37 12.91 18.21 23.87
N LEU A 38 11.63 18.09 23.48
CA LEU A 38 10.63 19.12 23.69
C LEU A 38 10.21 19.30 25.15
N LEU A 39 10.33 18.24 25.96
CA LEU A 39 10.04 18.25 27.40
C LEU A 39 11.20 18.74 28.25
N ASP A 40 12.41 18.77 27.70
CA ASP A 40 13.61 19.22 28.41
C ASP A 40 13.60 20.75 28.49
N PRO A 41 13.53 21.33 29.72
CA PRO A 41 13.47 22.77 29.91
C PRO A 41 14.79 23.49 29.56
N ASP A 42 15.90 22.76 29.49
CA ASP A 42 17.22 23.33 29.17
C ASP A 42 17.40 23.51 27.64
N ASN A 43 16.50 22.99 26.83
CA ASN A 43 16.52 23.14 25.38
C ASN A 43 15.75 24.39 24.92
N ASP A 44 16.50 25.36 24.41
CA ASP A 44 15.94 26.61 23.88
C ASP A 44 15.66 26.51 22.37
N PHE A 45 14.58 25.78 22.00
CA PHE A 45 14.13 25.65 20.62
C PHE A 45 13.35 26.89 20.18
N THR A 46 13.60 27.34 18.93
CA THR A 46 12.76 28.35 18.29
C THR A 46 11.35 27.78 18.04
N LYS A 47 10.38 28.67 17.81
CA LYS A 47 9.00 28.29 17.50
C LYS A 47 8.94 27.38 16.26
N GLU A 48 9.74 27.68 15.24
CA GLU A 48 9.84 26.93 13.99
C GLU A 48 10.39 25.53 14.25
N GLN A 49 11.43 25.40 15.07
CA GLN A 49 12.01 24.10 15.45
C GLN A 49 11.00 23.25 16.23
N ARG A 50 10.30 23.85 17.21
CA ARG A 50 9.24 23.14 17.96
C ARG A 50 8.11 22.67 17.03
N THR A 51 7.66 23.55 16.13
CA THR A 51 6.62 23.18 15.16
C THR A 51 7.05 22.04 14.28
N LYS A 52 8.29 22.08 13.78
CA LYS A 52 8.83 20.99 12.94
C LYS A 52 8.91 19.65 13.70
N MET A 53 9.39 19.67 14.94
CA MET A 53 9.46 18.47 15.77
C MET A 53 8.08 17.87 16.04
N LEU A 54 7.07 18.70 16.31
CA LEU A 54 5.68 18.26 16.48
C LEU A 54 5.10 17.66 15.18
N GLN A 55 5.38 18.27 14.03
CA GLN A 55 4.99 17.74 12.72
C GLN A 55 5.65 16.39 12.44
N ASP A 56 6.94 16.25 12.77
CA ASP A 56 7.66 14.97 12.60
C ASP A 56 7.07 13.87 13.50
N ILE A 57 6.75 14.19 14.77
CA ILE A 57 6.06 13.27 15.69
C ILE A 57 4.70 12.85 15.10
N GLN A 58 3.90 13.81 14.64
CA GLN A 58 2.57 13.55 14.09
C GLN A 58 2.67 12.64 12.85
N GLN A 59 3.61 12.91 11.96
CA GLN A 59 3.83 12.15 10.73
C GLN A 59 4.27 10.71 11.03
N ASP A 60 5.17 10.52 12.00
CA ASP A 60 5.65 9.20 12.41
C ASP A 60 4.56 8.40 13.13
N ALA A 61 3.74 9.04 13.97
CA ALA A 61 2.60 8.41 14.60
C ALA A 61 1.55 7.95 13.57
N GLN A 62 1.25 8.77 12.56
CA GLN A 62 0.35 8.40 11.46
C GLN A 62 0.90 7.23 10.64
N TRP A 63 2.21 7.20 10.41
CA TRP A 63 2.87 6.09 9.71
C TRP A 63 2.75 4.78 10.51
N LEU A 64 3.02 4.82 11.82
CA LEU A 64 2.86 3.68 12.72
C LEU A 64 1.42 3.13 12.73
N PHE A 65 0.44 4.02 12.75
CA PHE A 65 -0.97 3.62 12.72
C PHE A 65 -1.29 2.83 11.45
N ARG A 66 -0.86 3.32 10.27
CA ARG A 66 -1.02 2.59 9.00
C ARG A 66 -0.33 1.23 8.99
N MET A 67 0.87 1.17 9.56
CA MET A 67 1.63 -0.07 9.66
C MET A 67 0.87 -1.13 10.46
N VAL A 68 0.27 -0.73 11.59
CA VAL A 68 -0.56 -1.61 12.42
C VAL A 68 -1.81 -2.06 11.67
N GLU A 69 -2.52 -1.17 10.97
CA GLU A 69 -3.69 -1.54 10.16
C GLU A 69 -3.32 -2.56 9.06
N ASN A 70 -2.20 -2.34 8.37
CA ASN A 70 -1.69 -3.27 7.37
C ASN A 70 -1.37 -4.65 7.97
N LEU A 71 -0.72 -4.70 9.13
CA LEU A 71 -0.42 -5.95 9.83
C LEU A 71 -1.67 -6.69 10.28
N LEU A 72 -2.66 -5.97 10.82
CA LEU A 72 -3.93 -6.56 11.21
C LEU A 72 -4.66 -7.16 10.00
N SER A 73 -4.60 -6.51 8.85
CA SER A 73 -5.17 -7.02 7.60
C SER A 73 -4.49 -8.32 7.15
N ILE A 74 -3.15 -8.39 7.18
CA ILE A 74 -2.41 -9.62 6.85
C ILE A 74 -2.77 -10.74 7.84
N THR A 75 -2.69 -10.48 9.15
CA THR A 75 -2.89 -11.52 10.16
C THR A 75 -4.31 -12.08 10.16
N LYS A 76 -5.29 -11.23 9.90
CA LYS A 76 -6.70 -11.65 9.76
C LYS A 76 -6.90 -12.56 8.54
N LEU A 77 -6.35 -12.18 7.39
CA LEU A 77 -6.51 -12.93 6.13
C LEU A 77 -5.70 -14.24 6.12
N ASP A 78 -4.49 -14.24 6.71
CA ASP A 78 -3.58 -15.39 6.68
C ASP A 78 -3.99 -16.51 7.66
N SER A 79 -4.74 -16.16 8.71
CA SER A 79 -5.26 -17.14 9.69
C SER A 79 -6.40 -18.03 9.14
N GLY A 80 -6.88 -17.80 7.92
CA GLY A 80 -8.05 -18.48 7.34
C GLY A 80 -9.35 -18.26 8.11
N LYS A 81 -9.32 -17.44 9.18
CA LYS A 81 -10.46 -17.18 10.06
C LYS A 81 -11.40 -16.09 9.57
N VAL A 82 -10.92 -15.23 8.65
CA VAL A 82 -11.75 -14.18 8.06
C VAL A 82 -12.15 -14.62 6.66
N LYS A 83 -13.39 -15.02 6.50
CA LYS A 83 -14.02 -15.11 5.17
C LYS A 83 -14.19 -13.68 4.66
N ILE A 84 -13.65 -13.40 3.48
CA ILE A 84 -13.98 -12.18 2.75
C ILE A 84 -15.48 -12.20 2.49
N ILE A 85 -16.15 -11.16 2.90
CA ILE A 85 -17.59 -10.98 2.63
C ILE A 85 -17.67 -10.10 1.40
N LYS A 86 -17.82 -10.74 0.24
CA LYS A 86 -18.07 -10.03 -1.01
C LYS A 86 -19.50 -9.53 -1.01
N THR A 87 -19.67 -8.24 -1.20
CA THR A 87 -20.99 -7.61 -1.40
C THR A 87 -21.03 -6.94 -2.78
N PRO A 88 -22.18 -6.92 -3.47
CA PRO A 88 -22.31 -6.14 -4.67
C PRO A 88 -21.94 -4.69 -4.39
N THR A 89 -20.88 -4.20 -5.03
CA THR A 89 -20.32 -2.86 -4.81
C THR A 89 -20.38 -2.08 -6.12
N VAL A 90 -20.97 -0.89 -6.07
CA VAL A 90 -21.01 0.04 -7.22
C VAL A 90 -19.62 0.62 -7.44
N LEU A 91 -19.11 0.52 -8.67
CA LEU A 91 -17.76 0.95 -9.01
C LEU A 91 -17.54 2.44 -8.73
N ASP A 92 -18.45 3.29 -9.18
CA ASP A 92 -18.36 4.75 -9.01
C ASP A 92 -18.25 5.13 -7.52
N GLU A 93 -19.10 4.56 -6.67
CA GLU A 93 -19.07 4.81 -5.22
C GLU A 93 -17.73 4.38 -4.58
N LEU A 94 -17.17 3.26 -5.04
CA LEU A 94 -15.86 2.82 -4.58
C LEU A 94 -14.77 3.83 -4.97
N ILE A 95 -14.73 4.24 -6.24
CA ILE A 95 -13.71 5.17 -6.75
C ILE A 95 -13.83 6.52 -6.08
N ASP A 96 -15.04 7.09 -5.96
CA ASP A 96 -15.30 8.34 -5.24
C ASP A 96 -14.78 8.28 -3.79
N SER A 97 -15.06 7.19 -3.09
CA SER A 97 -14.59 6.99 -1.71
C SER A 97 -13.06 6.87 -1.62
N VAL A 98 -12.41 6.21 -2.60
CA VAL A 98 -10.93 6.13 -2.70
C VAL A 98 -10.35 7.51 -2.89
N ILE A 99 -10.83 8.26 -3.88
CA ILE A 99 -10.33 9.58 -4.24
C ILE A 99 -10.54 10.59 -3.11
N LEU A 100 -11.72 10.59 -2.49
CA LEU A 100 -12.00 11.45 -1.33
C LEU A 100 -11.00 11.21 -0.18
N LYS A 101 -10.72 9.94 0.15
CA LYS A 101 -9.76 9.59 1.20
C LYS A 101 -8.33 9.92 0.80
N PHE A 102 -7.98 9.71 -0.45
CA PHE A 102 -6.67 10.01 -0.99
C PHE A 102 -6.39 11.53 -0.98
N HIS A 103 -7.29 12.36 -1.53
CA HIS A 103 -7.16 13.82 -1.56
C HIS A 103 -7.14 14.46 -0.16
N LYS A 104 -7.83 13.86 0.82
CA LYS A 104 -7.73 14.34 2.21
C LYS A 104 -6.30 14.30 2.75
N ARG A 105 -5.47 13.38 2.24
CA ARG A 105 -4.07 13.22 2.66
C ARG A 105 -3.08 13.91 1.71
N TYR A 106 -3.40 13.91 0.42
CA TYR A 106 -2.59 14.47 -0.66
C TYR A 106 -3.41 15.48 -1.46
N PRO A 107 -3.74 16.66 -0.88
CA PRO A 107 -4.66 17.62 -1.49
C PRO A 107 -4.13 18.22 -2.80
N ASP A 108 -2.82 18.28 -2.96
CA ASP A 108 -2.15 18.85 -4.15
C ASP A 108 -1.89 17.82 -5.25
N GLN A 109 -2.22 16.53 -5.01
CA GLN A 109 -1.97 15.48 -5.99
C GLN A 109 -3.25 15.13 -6.74
N GLU A 110 -3.28 15.47 -8.01
CA GLU A 110 -4.38 15.08 -8.91
C GLU A 110 -4.23 13.60 -9.32
N VAL A 111 -5.38 12.95 -9.52
CA VAL A 111 -5.50 11.60 -10.04
C VAL A 111 -6.43 11.62 -11.27
N GLU A 112 -5.89 11.23 -12.42
CA GLU A 112 -6.67 11.07 -13.64
C GLU A 112 -7.50 9.78 -13.53
N ILE A 113 -8.84 9.89 -13.66
CA ILE A 113 -9.76 8.77 -13.51
C ILE A 113 -10.33 8.39 -14.87
N ASP A 114 -10.19 7.14 -15.25
CA ASP A 114 -10.75 6.55 -16.48
C ASP A 114 -11.51 5.27 -16.12
N ILE A 115 -12.82 5.37 -15.97
CA ILE A 115 -13.72 4.26 -15.63
C ILE A 115 -14.86 4.15 -16.66
N PRO A 116 -15.51 2.97 -16.79
CA PRO A 116 -16.64 2.82 -17.70
C PRO A 116 -17.78 3.81 -17.40
N ASP A 117 -18.38 4.39 -18.44
CA ASP A 117 -19.56 5.25 -18.31
C ASP A 117 -20.84 4.48 -17.91
N GLU A 118 -20.82 3.15 -18.06
CA GLU A 118 -21.94 2.28 -17.73
C GLU A 118 -21.97 1.94 -16.23
N PHE A 119 -23.16 1.67 -15.70
CA PHE A 119 -23.33 1.25 -14.31
C PHE A 119 -22.72 -0.14 -14.08
N VAL A 120 -21.65 -0.20 -13.31
CA VAL A 120 -20.89 -1.42 -13.02
C VAL A 120 -20.98 -1.79 -11.54
N VAL A 121 -21.36 -3.05 -11.28
CA VAL A 121 -21.40 -3.63 -9.94
C VAL A 121 -20.45 -4.82 -9.89
N ILE A 122 -19.58 -4.85 -8.89
CA ILE A 122 -18.56 -5.89 -8.73
C ILE A 122 -18.67 -6.50 -7.34
N PRO A 123 -18.74 -7.85 -7.21
CA PRO A 123 -18.77 -8.51 -5.89
C PRO A 123 -17.40 -8.43 -5.24
N MET A 124 -17.27 -7.62 -4.18
CA MET A 124 -16.03 -7.42 -3.45
C MET A 124 -16.24 -7.02 -2.00
N ASP A 125 -15.20 -7.12 -1.18
CA ASP A 125 -15.12 -6.39 0.08
C ASP A 125 -14.61 -4.98 -0.22
N ALA A 126 -15.54 -4.02 -0.24
CA ALA A 126 -15.25 -2.64 -0.63
C ALA A 126 -14.16 -1.98 0.25
N ILE A 127 -14.12 -2.30 1.55
CA ILE A 127 -13.15 -1.74 2.49
C ILE A 127 -11.74 -2.23 2.16
N LEU A 128 -11.59 -3.52 1.87
CA LEU A 128 -10.31 -4.12 1.54
C LEU A 128 -9.82 -3.66 0.16
N ILE A 129 -10.69 -3.60 -0.85
CA ILE A 129 -10.31 -3.11 -2.19
C ILE A 129 -9.98 -1.62 -2.16
N GLN A 130 -10.71 -0.80 -1.39
CA GLN A 130 -10.35 0.59 -1.15
C GLN A 130 -8.94 0.71 -0.54
N GLN A 131 -8.59 -0.15 0.42
CA GLN A 131 -7.25 -0.18 1.02
C GLN A 131 -6.18 -0.52 -0.04
N VAL A 132 -6.45 -1.48 -0.94
CA VAL A 132 -5.53 -1.82 -2.05
C VAL A 132 -5.28 -0.59 -2.93
N LEU A 133 -6.33 0.08 -3.39
CA LEU A 133 -6.22 1.24 -4.29
C LEU A 133 -5.47 2.39 -3.61
N ILE A 134 -5.79 2.71 -2.36
CA ILE A 134 -5.10 3.76 -1.60
C ILE A 134 -3.62 3.41 -1.42
N ASN A 135 -3.29 2.17 -1.05
CA ASN A 135 -1.89 1.75 -0.87
C ASN A 135 -1.07 1.89 -2.17
N ILE A 136 -1.66 1.57 -3.33
CA ILE A 136 -0.96 1.69 -4.62
C ILE A 136 -0.81 3.17 -5.01
N LEU A 137 -1.85 4.00 -4.86
CA LEU A 137 -1.79 5.44 -5.13
C LEU A 137 -0.75 6.13 -4.22
N GLU A 138 -0.74 5.82 -2.92
CA GLU A 138 0.25 6.34 -1.98
C GLU A 138 1.67 5.89 -2.32
N ASN A 139 1.83 4.66 -2.80
CA ASN A 139 3.12 4.14 -3.25
C ASN A 139 3.67 4.96 -4.42
N ALA A 140 2.83 5.36 -5.38
CA ALA A 140 3.25 6.24 -6.48
C ALA A 140 3.72 7.59 -5.95
N VAL A 141 2.95 8.28 -5.09
CA VAL A 141 3.33 9.58 -4.52
C VAL A 141 4.65 9.51 -3.76
N GLN A 142 4.92 8.40 -3.07
CA GLN A 142 6.12 8.27 -2.23
C GLN A 142 7.37 7.86 -3.00
N HIS A 143 7.22 7.10 -4.09
CA HIS A 143 8.34 6.44 -4.77
C HIS A 143 8.55 6.85 -6.22
N ALA A 144 7.53 7.33 -6.93
CA ALA A 144 7.62 7.72 -8.32
C ALA A 144 8.28 9.11 -8.46
N LYS A 145 9.60 9.18 -8.24
CA LYS A 145 10.35 10.44 -8.37
C LYS A 145 10.16 11.05 -9.77
N GLY A 146 9.85 12.34 -9.80
CA GLY A 146 9.61 13.09 -11.04
C GLY A 146 8.24 12.85 -11.66
N MET A 147 7.32 12.16 -10.96
CA MET A 147 5.95 11.95 -11.40
C MET A 147 5.22 13.28 -11.57
N VAL A 148 4.55 13.43 -12.70
CA VAL A 148 3.64 14.54 -13.03
C VAL A 148 2.21 14.00 -13.15
N HIS A 149 2.03 12.81 -13.73
CA HIS A 149 0.73 12.19 -13.96
C HIS A 149 0.57 10.92 -13.14
N LEU A 150 -0.56 10.86 -12.41
CA LEU A 150 -1.01 9.69 -11.67
C LEU A 150 -2.41 9.33 -12.16
N GLY A 151 -2.59 8.12 -12.69
CA GLY A 151 -3.86 7.67 -13.26
C GLY A 151 -4.40 6.43 -12.56
N LEU A 152 -5.73 6.40 -12.41
CA LEU A 152 -6.51 5.23 -12.00
C LEU A 152 -7.49 4.89 -13.11
N LYS A 153 -7.31 3.72 -13.71
CA LYS A 153 -8.14 3.22 -14.78
C LYS A 153 -8.83 1.93 -14.38
N VAL A 154 -10.12 1.81 -14.72
CA VAL A 154 -10.87 0.55 -14.60
C VAL A 154 -11.54 0.23 -15.93
N PHE A 155 -11.44 -1.01 -16.35
CA PHE A 155 -12.12 -1.49 -17.56
C PHE A 155 -12.51 -2.95 -17.42
N LEU A 156 -13.48 -3.37 -18.23
CA LEU A 156 -14.02 -4.72 -18.19
C LEU A 156 -13.42 -5.57 -19.31
N VAL A 157 -13.00 -6.79 -18.97
CA VAL A 157 -12.50 -7.78 -19.94
C VAL A 157 -13.17 -9.11 -19.65
N ALA A 158 -14.07 -9.52 -20.50
CA ALA A 158 -14.91 -10.70 -20.30
C ALA A 158 -15.64 -10.65 -18.94
N ASP A 159 -15.37 -11.61 -18.07
CA ASP A 159 -15.95 -11.77 -16.73
C ASP A 159 -15.14 -11.06 -15.62
N LYS A 160 -14.24 -10.13 -15.98
CA LYS A 160 -13.31 -9.49 -15.03
C LYS A 160 -13.36 -7.99 -15.10
N ALA A 161 -13.35 -7.38 -13.91
CA ALA A 161 -13.03 -5.98 -13.76
C ALA A 161 -11.52 -5.83 -13.52
N VAL A 162 -10.84 -5.09 -14.38
CA VAL A 162 -9.39 -4.85 -14.35
C VAL A 162 -9.15 -3.43 -13.83
N PHE A 163 -8.36 -3.32 -12.79
CA PHE A 163 -7.94 -2.07 -12.18
C PHE A 163 -6.48 -1.80 -12.48
N GLU A 164 -6.17 -0.61 -12.93
CA GLU A 164 -4.82 -0.14 -13.22
C GLU A 164 -4.54 1.16 -12.48
N VAL A 165 -3.42 1.22 -11.78
CA VAL A 165 -2.86 2.48 -11.26
C VAL A 165 -1.52 2.68 -11.94
N GLN A 166 -1.34 3.83 -12.58
CA GLN A 166 -0.14 4.14 -13.35
C GLN A 166 0.42 5.51 -12.97
N ASP A 167 1.74 5.58 -12.96
CA ASP A 167 2.49 6.82 -12.84
C ASP A 167 3.41 7.03 -14.05
N ASP A 168 4.00 8.22 -14.18
CA ASP A 168 5.00 8.58 -15.19
C ASP A 168 6.38 8.89 -14.55
N GLY A 169 6.60 8.43 -13.32
CA GLY A 169 7.83 8.66 -12.58
C GLY A 169 9.02 7.78 -13.01
N CYS A 170 9.94 7.55 -12.09
CA CYS A 170 11.19 6.81 -12.35
C CYS A 170 11.01 5.30 -12.58
N GLY A 171 9.81 4.74 -12.35
CA GLY A 171 9.54 3.31 -12.41
C GLY A 171 10.14 2.51 -11.24
N ILE A 172 10.10 1.19 -11.37
CA ILE A 172 10.56 0.22 -10.37
C ILE A 172 11.86 -0.42 -10.87
N PRO A 173 12.95 -0.48 -10.07
CA PRO A 173 14.15 -1.22 -10.46
C PRO A 173 13.85 -2.66 -10.86
N GLU A 174 14.43 -3.16 -11.94
CA GLU A 174 14.10 -4.47 -12.52
C GLU A 174 14.31 -5.63 -11.53
N GLU A 175 15.36 -5.54 -10.70
CA GLU A 175 15.62 -6.51 -9.64
C GLU A 175 14.51 -6.56 -8.57
N LYS A 176 13.78 -5.46 -8.39
CA LYS A 176 12.68 -5.35 -7.41
C LYS A 176 11.32 -5.73 -7.97
N LEU A 177 11.12 -5.68 -9.29
CA LEU A 177 9.83 -5.98 -9.93
C LEU A 177 9.28 -7.36 -9.54
N LYS A 178 10.14 -8.38 -9.44
CA LYS A 178 9.73 -9.75 -9.10
C LYS A 178 9.38 -9.93 -7.62
N SER A 179 9.90 -9.06 -6.77
CA SER A 179 9.77 -9.16 -5.30
C SER A 179 8.92 -8.05 -4.69
N VAL A 180 8.41 -7.10 -5.48
CA VAL A 180 7.72 -5.90 -5.00
C VAL A 180 6.50 -6.21 -4.10
N PHE A 181 5.87 -7.35 -4.27
CA PHE A 181 4.74 -7.83 -3.46
C PHE A 181 5.13 -8.77 -2.32
N TYR A 182 6.40 -9.14 -2.19
CA TYR A 182 6.83 -10.16 -1.23
C TYR A 182 7.59 -9.60 -0.02
N GLY A 183 7.76 -8.26 0.06
CA GLY A 183 8.48 -7.62 1.16
C GLY A 183 9.92 -8.13 1.26
N SER A 184 10.76 -7.88 0.25
CA SER A 184 12.12 -8.41 0.21
C SER A 184 13.06 -7.66 1.15
N HIS A 185 13.76 -8.42 2.00
CA HIS A 185 14.80 -7.97 2.92
C HIS A 185 16.07 -7.41 2.24
N GLU A 186 16.29 -7.70 0.96
CA GLU A 186 17.51 -7.29 0.24
C GLU A 186 17.51 -5.82 -0.20
N ALA A 187 16.41 -5.08 0.05
CA ALA A 187 16.29 -3.67 -0.33
C ALA A 187 16.95 -2.68 0.67
N TYR A 188 17.55 -3.16 1.76
CA TYR A 188 17.97 -2.31 2.88
C TYR A 188 19.41 -1.78 2.81
N GLU A 189 20.22 -2.14 1.80
CA GLU A 189 21.63 -1.74 1.79
C GLU A 189 22.02 -0.53 0.93
N VAL A 190 21.11 0.17 0.26
CA VAL A 190 21.55 1.30 -0.58
C VAL A 190 20.68 2.54 -0.39
N SER A 191 21.34 3.53 0.18
CA SER A 191 21.12 4.98 0.19
C SER A 191 20.46 5.57 1.44
N SER A 192 21.30 6.24 2.20
CA SER A 192 21.02 7.13 3.32
C SER A 192 20.16 8.35 2.99
N ASP A 193 19.73 8.53 1.76
CA ASP A 193 18.95 9.69 1.28
C ASP A 193 17.45 9.44 1.07
N CYS A 194 16.98 8.19 1.17
CA CYS A 194 15.54 7.91 1.15
C CYS A 194 15.00 7.86 2.58
N LYS A 195 14.79 9.04 3.16
CA LYS A 195 14.00 9.18 4.38
C LYS A 195 12.63 8.56 4.16
N ARG A 196 12.36 7.43 4.89
CA ARG A 196 11.05 6.79 5.05
C ARG A 196 10.55 5.99 3.83
N SER A 197 11.25 4.91 3.51
CA SER A 197 10.67 3.86 2.67
C SER A 197 9.53 3.19 3.47
N ASN A 198 8.31 3.21 2.94
CA ASN A 198 7.27 2.28 3.40
C ASN A 198 7.77 0.89 3.10
N ALA A 199 8.06 0.11 4.12
CA ALA A 199 8.75 -1.18 4.07
C ALA A 199 7.98 -2.25 3.28
N GLY A 200 7.72 -2.08 2.00
CA GLY A 200 7.14 -3.13 1.15
C GLY A 200 5.86 -3.83 1.65
N ILE A 201 5.45 -3.57 2.88
CA ILE A 201 4.30 -4.20 3.54
C ILE A 201 2.99 -3.80 2.87
N GLY A 202 2.83 -2.54 2.46
CA GLY A 202 1.62 -2.09 1.79
C GLY A 202 1.31 -2.88 0.53
N LEU A 203 2.30 -3.15 -0.31
CA LEU A 203 2.12 -3.95 -1.52
C LEU A 203 1.95 -5.45 -1.22
N ALA A 204 2.57 -5.99 -0.18
CA ALA A 204 2.33 -7.36 0.28
C ALA A 204 0.89 -7.54 0.80
N VAL A 205 0.34 -6.54 1.50
CA VAL A 205 -1.08 -6.49 1.89
C VAL A 205 -1.97 -6.49 0.64
N CYS A 206 -1.67 -5.67 -0.37
CA CYS A 206 -2.41 -5.64 -1.63
C CYS A 206 -2.46 -7.03 -2.28
N ALA A 207 -1.32 -7.71 -2.38
CA ALA A 207 -1.27 -9.06 -2.97
C ALA A 207 -2.10 -10.07 -2.16
N THR A 208 -2.05 -9.99 -0.84
CA THR A 208 -2.84 -10.87 0.05
C THR A 208 -4.33 -10.63 -0.11
N ILE A 209 -4.77 -9.37 -0.12
CA ILE A 209 -6.19 -8.99 -0.31
C ILE A 209 -6.69 -9.45 -1.68
N ILE A 210 -5.96 -9.15 -2.75
CA ILE A 210 -6.37 -9.51 -4.11
C ILE A 210 -6.42 -11.04 -4.28
N LYS A 211 -5.43 -11.76 -3.75
CA LYS A 211 -5.43 -13.24 -3.75
C LYS A 211 -6.64 -13.81 -3.00
N ALA A 212 -6.99 -13.24 -1.86
CA ALA A 212 -8.13 -13.66 -1.07
C ALA A 212 -9.47 -13.38 -1.78
N HIS A 213 -9.54 -12.37 -2.68
CA HIS A 213 -10.67 -12.12 -3.57
C HIS A 213 -10.70 -13.07 -4.80
N GLY A 214 -9.69 -13.94 -4.98
CA GLY A 214 -9.57 -14.82 -6.16
C GLY A 214 -8.88 -14.14 -7.34
N GLY A 215 -8.44 -12.90 -7.20
CA GLY A 215 -7.76 -12.13 -8.23
C GLY A 215 -6.24 -12.36 -8.30
N LYS A 216 -5.59 -11.62 -9.19
CA LYS A 216 -4.12 -11.53 -9.28
C LYS A 216 -3.71 -10.08 -9.43
N ILE A 217 -2.56 -9.74 -8.83
CA ILE A 217 -1.95 -8.43 -8.96
C ILE A 217 -0.57 -8.56 -9.60
N LYS A 218 -0.19 -7.58 -10.42
CA LYS A 218 1.11 -7.49 -11.09
C LYS A 218 1.59 -6.05 -11.06
N ALA A 219 2.92 -5.88 -11.14
CA ALA A 219 3.58 -4.60 -11.37
C ALA A 219 4.52 -4.73 -12.57
N GLU A 220 4.58 -3.70 -13.38
CA GLU A 220 5.45 -3.62 -14.54
C GLU A 220 5.88 -2.18 -14.79
N ASN A 221 7.02 -1.99 -15.45
CA ASN A 221 7.44 -0.67 -15.92
C ASN A 221 6.84 -0.38 -17.28
N LYS A 222 6.39 0.86 -17.48
CA LYS A 222 5.90 1.33 -18.78
C LYS A 222 7.06 1.60 -19.72
N LYS A 223 6.86 1.41 -21.02
CA LYS A 223 7.88 1.67 -22.05
C LYS A 223 8.37 3.12 -22.09
N ASN A 224 7.50 4.06 -21.72
CA ASN A 224 7.78 5.49 -21.74
C ASN A 224 8.15 6.05 -20.35
N GLY A 225 8.53 5.19 -19.40
CA GLY A 225 8.81 5.55 -18.01
C GLY A 225 7.59 5.40 -17.10
N GLY A 226 7.86 5.31 -15.80
CA GLY A 226 6.85 5.09 -14.76
C GLY A 226 6.50 3.64 -14.53
N ALA A 227 5.69 3.39 -13.52
CA ALA A 227 5.21 2.06 -13.16
C ALA A 227 3.72 1.90 -13.46
N LEU A 228 3.31 0.65 -13.62
CA LEU A 228 1.93 0.23 -13.78
C LEU A 228 1.66 -0.93 -12.82
N PHE A 229 0.72 -0.72 -11.91
CA PHE A 229 0.15 -1.76 -11.05
C PHE A 229 -1.21 -2.15 -11.60
N ARG A 230 -1.41 -3.44 -11.85
CA ARG A 230 -2.64 -3.98 -12.42
C ARG A 230 -3.14 -5.14 -11.58
N PHE A 231 -4.43 -5.15 -11.23
CA PHE A 231 -5.10 -6.31 -10.66
C PHE A 231 -6.48 -6.51 -11.28
N TYR A 232 -7.03 -7.70 -11.09
CA TYR A 232 -8.39 -7.97 -11.53
C TYR A 232 -9.20 -8.68 -10.46
N LEU A 233 -10.52 -8.48 -10.53
CA LEU A 233 -11.54 -9.17 -9.74
C LEU A 233 -12.52 -9.84 -10.70
N ASP A 234 -13.02 -11.03 -10.33
CA ASP A 234 -14.10 -11.68 -11.07
C ASP A 234 -15.42 -10.93 -10.83
N MET A 235 -16.22 -10.71 -11.89
CA MET A 235 -17.51 -10.01 -11.80
C MET A 235 -18.65 -10.95 -11.39
N GLU A 236 -18.45 -12.25 -11.49
CA GLU A 236 -19.40 -13.26 -11.04
C GLU A 236 -18.81 -14.03 -9.85
N GLU A 237 -19.63 -14.28 -8.83
CA GLU A 237 -19.25 -15.24 -7.79
C GLU A 237 -19.25 -16.64 -8.40
N LYS A 238 -18.07 -17.22 -8.56
CA LYS A 238 -17.98 -18.65 -8.83
C LYS A 238 -18.44 -19.36 -7.56
N GLU A 239 -19.62 -19.98 -7.59
CA GLU A 239 -20.03 -20.90 -6.53
C GLU A 239 -18.88 -21.90 -6.30
N GLN A 240 -18.30 -21.84 -5.09
CA GLN A 240 -17.30 -22.81 -4.68
C GLN A 240 -18.03 -24.15 -4.52
N ALA A 241 -17.88 -25.04 -5.50
CA ALA A 241 -18.34 -26.40 -5.45
C ALA A 241 -17.51 -27.25 -4.44
#